data_ca324e08137e6a86f76fbe0e2482e333
#
_entry.id   ca324e08137e6a86f76fbe0e2482e333
#
_cell.length_a   1.000
_cell.length_b   1.000
_cell.length_c   1.000
_cell.angle_alpha   90.00
_cell.angle_beta   90.00
_cell.angle_gamma   90.00
#
_symmetry.space_group_name_H-M   'P 1'
#
loop_
_entity.id
_entity.type
_entity.pdbx_description
1 polymer ?
#
loop_
_entity_poly.entity_id
_entity_poly.type
_entity_poly.pdbx_seq_one_letter_code
_entity_poly.pdbx_strand_id
1 'polypeptide(L)'
;MMLSTRGTPVYVLGGQLRTPEMAVIGAVARDQARDYNVDHAFIGVSGVMESGCYDYSPEDTEVKRAFIERARRVVVLCDSSKFDHRAMARICELRQCHVLVTEIQPPPHLVHAFDAAGTELVVAA
;
A
#
# COMPACT_ATOMS: atom_id res chain seq x y z
N MET A 1 10.20 1.12 -15.40
CA MET A 1 9.86 -0.05 -16.18
C MET A 1 11.01 -1.03 -16.34
N MET A 2 11.80 -1.14 -15.29
CA MET A 2 12.94 -2.05 -15.28
C MET A 2 12.54 -3.53 -15.45
N LEU A 3 11.37 -3.93 -14.92
CA LEU A 3 10.92 -5.31 -15.02
C LEU A 3 10.65 -5.72 -16.48
N SER A 4 10.00 -4.84 -17.25
CA SER A 4 9.71 -5.15 -18.66
C SER A 4 10.97 -5.16 -19.52
N THR A 5 11.99 -4.32 -19.21
CA THR A 5 13.25 -4.33 -19.93
C THR A 5 14.08 -5.58 -19.65
N ARG A 6 13.79 -6.29 -18.56
CA ARG A 6 14.45 -7.56 -18.23
C ARG A 6 13.68 -8.79 -18.72
N GLY A 7 12.67 -8.58 -19.57
CA GLY A 7 11.88 -9.67 -20.11
C GLY A 7 10.77 -10.17 -19.19
N THR A 8 10.56 -9.55 -18.05
CA THR A 8 9.45 -9.89 -17.15
C THR A 8 8.16 -9.29 -17.72
N PRO A 9 7.09 -10.09 -17.89
CA PRO A 9 5.80 -9.54 -18.33
C PRO A 9 5.26 -8.57 -17.30
N VAL A 10 4.81 -7.40 -17.77
CA VAL A 10 4.22 -6.36 -16.92
C VAL A 10 2.86 -5.97 -17.49
N TYR A 11 1.82 -6.07 -16.67
CA TYR A 11 0.48 -5.65 -17.04
C TYR A 11 0.18 -4.31 -16.38
N VAL A 12 -0.24 -3.34 -17.19
CA VAL A 12 -0.54 -1.99 -16.70
C VAL A 12 -2.04 -1.77 -16.74
N LEU A 13 -2.61 -1.31 -15.61
CA LEU A 13 -4.03 -1.00 -15.55
C LEU A 13 -4.34 0.24 -16.38
N GLY A 14 -5.53 0.26 -17.00
CA GLY A 14 -6.08 1.46 -17.60
C GLY A 14 -6.56 2.43 -16.53
N GLY A 15 -7.04 3.59 -16.97
CA GLY A 15 -7.58 4.61 -16.10
C GLY A 15 -6.94 5.97 -16.34
N GLN A 16 -7.15 6.89 -15.42
CA GLN A 16 -6.58 8.23 -15.49
C GLN A 16 -5.17 8.22 -14.94
N LEU A 17 -4.22 8.72 -15.73
CA LEU A 17 -2.83 8.85 -15.28
C LEU A 17 -2.65 10.19 -14.57
N ARG A 18 -2.25 10.14 -13.30
CA ARG A 18 -1.97 11.33 -12.52
C ARG A 18 -0.47 11.64 -12.53
N THR A 19 -0.15 12.85 -12.98
CA THR A 19 1.22 13.36 -13.00
C THR A 19 1.43 14.34 -11.83
N PRO A 20 2.64 14.52 -11.32
CA PRO A 20 3.91 13.92 -11.74
C PRO A 20 4.17 12.50 -11.25
N GLU A 21 3.33 11.95 -10.37
CA GLU A 21 3.57 10.64 -9.74
C GLU A 21 3.46 9.46 -10.72
N MET A 22 2.89 9.68 -11.89
CA MET A 22 2.65 8.62 -12.89
C MET A 22 1.81 7.47 -12.33
N ALA A 23 0.86 7.81 -11.46
CA ALA A 23 -0.06 6.85 -10.86
C ALA A 23 -1.32 6.72 -11.70
N VAL A 24 -1.82 5.50 -11.86
CA VAL A 24 -3.10 5.25 -12.51
C VAL A 24 -4.19 5.25 -11.44
N ILE A 25 -5.18 6.10 -11.61
CA ILE A 25 -6.25 6.33 -10.63
C ILE A 25 -7.63 6.23 -11.26
N GLY A 26 -8.66 6.25 -10.41
CA GLY A 26 -10.04 6.35 -10.81
C GLY A 26 -10.76 5.02 -10.90
N ALA A 27 -12.05 5.09 -11.24
CA ALA A 27 -12.94 3.93 -11.25
C ALA A 27 -12.53 2.86 -12.25
N VAL A 28 -11.97 3.25 -13.40
CA VAL A 28 -11.53 2.28 -14.41
C VAL A 28 -10.39 1.44 -13.87
N ALA A 29 -9.38 2.07 -13.27
CA ALA A 29 -8.25 1.35 -12.69
C ALA A 29 -8.69 0.45 -11.53
N ARG A 30 -9.58 0.96 -10.66
CA ARG A 30 -10.14 0.18 -9.56
C ARG A 30 -10.87 -1.06 -10.06
N ASP A 31 -11.73 -0.90 -11.05
CA ASP A 31 -12.53 -2.01 -11.57
C ASP A 31 -11.67 -3.05 -12.27
N GLN A 32 -10.64 -2.61 -13.01
CA GLN A 32 -9.70 -3.54 -13.61
C GLN A 32 -8.88 -4.30 -12.55
N ALA A 33 -8.45 -3.63 -11.49
CA ALA A 33 -7.72 -4.28 -10.42
C ALA A 33 -8.53 -5.41 -9.78
N ARG A 34 -9.85 -5.26 -9.70
CA ARG A 34 -10.74 -6.27 -9.13
C ARG A 34 -10.87 -7.54 -9.98
N ASP A 35 -10.46 -7.50 -11.23
CA ASP A 35 -10.52 -8.65 -12.13
C ASP A 35 -9.34 -9.61 -11.96
N TYR A 36 -8.35 -9.24 -11.15
CA TYR A 36 -7.12 -10.02 -11.00
C TYR A 36 -6.93 -10.46 -9.56
N ASN A 37 -6.54 -11.71 -9.39
CA ASN A 37 -6.07 -12.22 -8.10
C ASN A 37 -4.55 -12.24 -8.12
N VAL A 38 -3.91 -11.77 -7.06
CA VAL A 38 -2.46 -11.71 -6.97
C VAL A 38 -1.98 -12.35 -5.66
N ASP A 39 -0.75 -12.85 -5.68
CA ASP A 39 -0.16 -13.44 -4.47
C ASP A 39 0.26 -12.35 -3.49
N HIS A 40 0.84 -11.28 -3.98
CA HIS A 40 1.34 -10.17 -3.17
C HIS A 40 0.90 -8.84 -3.76
N ALA A 41 0.47 -7.93 -2.90
CA ALA A 41 0.27 -6.53 -3.25
C ALA A 41 1.29 -5.69 -2.47
N PHE A 42 2.08 -4.90 -3.17
CA PHE A 42 3.03 -3.98 -2.56
C PHE A 42 2.42 -2.58 -2.62
N ILE A 43 2.15 -2.00 -1.46
CA ILE A 43 1.38 -0.76 -1.34
C ILE A 43 2.24 0.30 -0.68
N GLY A 44 2.38 1.47 -1.33
CA GLY A 44 2.92 2.67 -0.70
C GLY A 44 1.81 3.40 0.04
N VAL A 45 2.16 4.08 1.13
CA VAL A 45 1.18 4.82 1.95
C VAL A 45 1.73 6.19 2.31
N SER A 46 0.84 7.12 2.63
CA SER A 46 1.22 8.46 3.06
C SER A 46 1.21 8.64 4.57
N GLY A 47 0.57 7.73 5.28
CA GLY A 47 0.53 7.77 6.74
C GLY A 47 0.25 6.42 7.34
N VAL A 48 0.86 6.15 8.50
CA VAL A 48 0.64 4.94 9.28
C VAL A 48 0.31 5.34 10.70
N MET A 49 -0.85 4.90 11.18
CA MET A 49 -1.33 5.15 12.52
C MET A 49 -1.80 3.84 13.15
N GLU A 50 -2.11 3.86 14.44
CA GLU A 50 -2.66 2.67 15.10
C GLU A 50 -3.95 2.18 14.45
N SER A 51 -4.72 3.08 13.87
CA SER A 51 -5.99 2.77 13.20
C SER A 51 -5.83 2.22 11.79
N GLY A 52 -4.64 2.26 11.21
CA GLY A 52 -4.41 1.74 9.87
C GLY A 52 -3.46 2.58 9.02
N CYS A 53 -3.52 2.34 7.72
CA CYS A 53 -2.72 3.04 6.73
C CYS A 53 -3.58 4.01 5.94
N TYR A 54 -3.01 5.16 5.59
CA TYR A 54 -3.74 6.29 5.02
C TYR A 54 -3.06 6.85 3.79
N ASP A 55 -3.85 7.49 2.94
CA ASP A 55 -3.35 8.21 1.76
C ASP A 55 -4.03 9.58 1.66
N TYR A 56 -3.42 10.50 0.93
CA TYR A 56 -3.98 11.83 0.72
C TYR A 56 -5.11 11.84 -0.30
N SER A 57 -5.04 10.98 -1.30
CA SER A 57 -5.96 10.99 -2.43
C SER A 57 -7.00 9.89 -2.30
N PRO A 58 -8.30 10.24 -2.30
CA PRO A 58 -9.36 9.22 -2.33
C PRO A 58 -9.29 8.32 -3.55
N GLU A 59 -8.90 8.85 -4.71
CA GLU A 59 -8.79 8.06 -5.94
C GLU A 59 -7.68 7.01 -5.84
N ASP A 60 -6.51 7.38 -5.28
CA ASP A 60 -5.43 6.42 -5.02
C ASP A 60 -5.87 5.36 -4.01
N THR A 61 -6.59 5.78 -3.00
CA THR A 61 -7.10 4.90 -1.95
C THR A 61 -8.03 3.83 -2.52
N GLU A 62 -8.90 4.19 -3.44
CA GLU A 62 -9.83 3.25 -4.07
C GLU A 62 -9.08 2.14 -4.83
N VAL A 63 -8.06 2.49 -5.60
CA VAL A 63 -7.26 1.53 -6.34
C VAL A 63 -6.47 0.62 -5.39
N LYS A 64 -5.87 1.20 -4.36
CA LYS A 64 -5.11 0.44 -3.35
C LYS A 64 -6.01 -0.53 -2.59
N ARG A 65 -7.21 -0.11 -2.24
CA ARG A 65 -8.19 -1.00 -1.60
C ARG A 65 -8.55 -2.18 -2.49
N ALA A 66 -8.69 -1.94 -3.80
CA ALA A 66 -8.98 -3.00 -4.76
C ALA A 66 -7.85 -4.03 -4.81
N PHE A 67 -6.59 -3.58 -4.80
CA PHE A 67 -5.45 -4.49 -4.73
C PHE A 67 -5.46 -5.32 -3.45
N ILE A 68 -5.74 -4.70 -2.32
CA ILE A 68 -5.77 -5.38 -1.03
C ILE A 68 -6.85 -6.48 -1.02
N GLU A 69 -8.01 -6.19 -1.57
CA GLU A 69 -9.10 -7.18 -1.67
C GLU A 69 -8.71 -8.41 -2.48
N ARG A 70 -7.83 -8.27 -3.46
CA ARG A 70 -7.46 -9.33 -4.40
C ARG A 70 -6.12 -9.98 -4.09
N ALA A 71 -5.39 -9.49 -3.12
CA ALA A 71 -4.08 -10.02 -2.77
C ALA A 71 -4.20 -11.08 -1.68
N ARG A 72 -3.43 -12.16 -1.82
CA ARG A 72 -3.29 -13.13 -0.75
C ARG A 72 -2.52 -12.53 0.42
N ARG A 73 -1.51 -11.70 0.12
CA ARG A 73 -0.66 -11.10 1.11
C ARG A 73 -0.37 -9.64 0.76
N VAL A 74 -0.52 -8.76 1.73
CA VAL A 74 -0.34 -7.32 1.55
C VAL A 74 0.94 -6.88 2.24
N VAL A 75 1.83 -6.23 1.49
CA VAL A 75 3.09 -5.69 1.99
C VAL A 75 3.04 -4.17 1.85
N VAL A 76 3.12 -3.47 2.97
CA VAL A 76 3.16 -2.00 2.98
C VAL A 76 4.61 -1.55 3.04
N LEU A 77 4.99 -0.66 2.12
CA LEU A 77 6.32 -0.08 2.05
C LEU A 77 6.20 1.40 2.44
N CYS A 78 6.88 1.82 3.48
CA CYS A 78 6.86 3.22 3.89
C CYS A 78 8.15 3.62 4.57
N ASP A 79 8.54 4.87 4.41
CA ASP A 79 9.65 5.43 5.17
C ASP A 79 9.15 5.96 6.52
N SER A 80 10.08 6.23 7.42
CA SER A 80 9.76 6.62 8.80
C SER A 80 9.00 7.94 8.92
N SER A 81 9.03 8.79 7.88
CA SER A 81 8.28 10.05 7.90
C SER A 81 6.76 9.84 7.91
N LYS A 82 6.31 8.62 7.58
CA LYS A 82 4.88 8.29 7.52
C LYS A 82 4.29 7.88 8.87
N PHE A 83 5.13 7.58 9.87
CA PHE A 83 4.64 7.16 11.17
C PHE A 83 3.93 8.29 11.89
N ASP A 84 2.76 7.99 12.44
CA ASP A 84 1.90 8.96 13.12
C ASP A 84 1.50 10.15 12.24
N HIS A 85 1.67 10.00 10.92
CA HIS A 85 1.31 11.03 9.98
C HIS A 85 -0.14 10.84 9.53
N ARG A 86 -0.94 11.86 9.74
CA ARG A 86 -2.36 11.82 9.44
C ARG A 86 -2.61 12.22 8.00
N ALA A 87 -3.17 11.31 7.21
CA ALA A 87 -3.61 11.59 5.86
C ALA A 87 -5.12 11.43 5.77
N MET A 88 -5.71 11.84 4.67
CA MET A 88 -7.15 12.03 4.56
C MET A 88 -7.97 10.74 4.53
N ALA A 89 -7.55 9.77 3.75
CA ALA A 89 -8.36 8.59 3.48
C ALA A 89 -7.69 7.31 3.97
N ARG A 90 -8.43 6.47 4.69
CA ARG A 90 -7.90 5.21 5.17
C ARG A 90 -7.89 4.17 4.05
N ILE A 91 -6.70 3.63 3.77
CA ILE A 91 -6.52 2.55 2.80
C ILE A 91 -6.97 1.22 3.41
N CYS A 92 -6.51 0.93 4.63
CA CYS A 92 -6.79 -0.34 5.29
C CYS A 92 -6.57 -0.23 6.80
N GLU A 93 -7.13 -1.19 7.52
CA GLU A 93 -6.79 -1.40 8.94
C GLU A 93 -5.46 -2.15 9.02
N LEU A 94 -4.76 -2.06 10.17
CA LEU A 94 -3.48 -2.76 10.33
C LEU A 94 -3.60 -4.28 10.16
N ARG A 95 -4.70 -4.86 10.57
CA ARG A 95 -4.92 -6.32 10.42
C ARG A 95 -4.95 -6.78 8.97
N GLN A 96 -5.20 -5.88 8.03
CA GLN A 96 -5.17 -6.17 6.60
C GLN A 96 -3.76 -6.07 6.01
N CYS A 97 -2.83 -5.49 6.74
CA CYS A 97 -1.42 -5.37 6.37
C CYS A 97 -0.67 -6.56 6.96
N HIS A 98 -0.19 -7.46 6.12
CA HIS A 98 0.52 -8.64 6.59
C HIS A 98 1.96 -8.35 6.97
N VAL A 99 2.61 -7.47 6.19
CA VAL A 99 4.01 -7.08 6.41
C VAL A 99 4.12 -5.59 6.21
N LEU A 100 4.84 -4.92 7.11
CA LEU A 100 5.19 -3.51 6.94
C LEU A 100 6.71 -3.41 6.92
N VAL A 101 7.24 -2.84 5.84
CA VAL A 101 8.68 -2.67 5.64
C VAL A 101 9.02 -1.18 5.74
N THR A 102 10.00 -0.87 6.57
CA THR A 102 10.47 0.51 6.79
C THR A 102 11.97 0.51 7.05
N GLU A 103 12.59 1.69 7.11
CA GLU A 103 14.05 1.80 7.27
C GLU A 103 14.50 2.05 8.72
N ILE A 104 13.58 2.48 9.59
CA ILE A 104 13.87 2.80 11.00
C ILE A 104 12.82 2.16 11.88
N GLN A 105 13.23 1.72 13.06
CA GLN A 105 12.32 1.16 14.06
C GLN A 105 11.21 2.16 14.37
N PRO A 106 9.93 1.78 14.22
CA PRO A 106 8.81 2.66 14.55
C PRO A 106 8.73 2.99 16.05
N PRO A 107 7.97 4.02 16.43
CA PRO A 107 7.71 4.30 17.84
C PRO A 107 7.08 3.09 18.54
N PRO A 108 7.34 2.92 19.87
CA PRO A 108 6.83 1.75 20.60
C PRO A 108 5.33 1.51 20.49
N HIS A 109 4.52 2.56 20.48
CA HIS A 109 3.06 2.41 20.38
C HIS A 109 2.64 1.82 19.03
N LEU A 110 3.35 2.15 17.94
CA LEU A 110 3.08 1.56 16.64
C LEU A 110 3.58 0.11 16.57
N VAL A 111 4.77 -0.18 17.11
CA VAL A 111 5.27 -1.55 17.18
C VAL A 111 4.26 -2.42 17.92
N HIS A 112 3.74 -1.93 19.03
CA HIS A 112 2.72 -2.64 19.81
C HIS A 112 1.44 -2.86 18.99
N ALA A 113 1.00 -1.83 18.26
CA ALA A 113 -0.19 -1.94 17.41
C ALA A 113 -0.01 -2.95 16.28
N PHE A 114 1.18 -2.98 15.64
CA PHE A 114 1.48 -3.97 14.61
C PHE A 114 1.45 -5.39 15.17
N ASP A 115 2.06 -5.59 16.33
CA ASP A 115 2.07 -6.88 16.98
C ASP A 115 0.66 -7.35 17.31
N ALA A 116 -0.16 -6.48 17.89
CA ALA A 116 -1.54 -6.79 18.21
C ALA A 116 -2.39 -7.12 16.98
N ALA A 117 -2.08 -6.51 15.84
CA ALA A 117 -2.80 -6.74 14.59
C ALA A 117 -2.30 -7.96 13.81
N GLY A 118 -1.19 -8.55 14.22
CA GLY A 118 -0.55 -9.65 13.50
C GLY A 118 0.28 -9.20 12.30
N THR A 119 0.64 -7.92 12.24
CA THR A 119 1.47 -7.36 11.17
C THR A 119 2.94 -7.62 11.47
N GLU A 120 3.65 -8.30 10.55
CA GLU A 120 5.08 -8.51 10.67
C GLU A 120 5.82 -7.21 10.33
N LEU A 121 6.66 -6.74 11.24
CA LEU A 121 7.48 -5.56 11.02
C LEU A 121 8.86 -5.98 10.49
N VAL A 122 9.26 -5.41 9.35
CA VAL A 122 10.60 -5.61 8.78
C VAL A 122 11.29 -4.25 8.72
N VAL A 123 12.39 -4.12 9.46
CA VAL A 123 13.20 -2.91 9.41
C VAL A 123 14.41 -3.20 8.53
N ALA A 124 14.40 -2.64 7.33
CA ALA A 124 15.44 -2.87 6.33
C ALA A 124 16.47 -1.73 6.43
N ALA A 125 17.67 -2.08 6.81
CA ALA A 125 18.75 -1.09 6.95
C ALA A 125 19.36 -0.74 5.59
#